data_fca444718b8c1751babb39a141611902
#
_entry.id   fca444718b8c1751babb39a141611902
#
_cell.length_a   1.000
_cell.length_b   1.000
_cell.length_c   1.000
_cell.angle_alpha   90.00
_cell.angle_beta   90.00
_cell.angle_gamma   90.00
#
_symmetry.space_group_name_H-M   'P 1'
#
loop_
_entity.id
_entity.type
_entity.pdbx_description
1 polymer ?
#
loop_
_entity_poly.entity_id
_entity_poly.type
_entity_poly.pdbx_seq_one_letter_code
_entity_poly.pdbx_strand_id
1 'polypeptide(L)'
;MAAPPLSRRTDRSGDRRPRRAAVWAAAFGVAVLAACTPGGAGDDAEPAAPPSPAASPQAPATTPADDPTTPAPDAVPAVETPRFLLATEAESDGLAIVDPTIREGSAVVDRIEVGAAPWGVAVHAPTMRAYVSTAQGVAVVDLATRERVDLLPYRDAPARVAFGEYRRGGMGIAVSPDGARVHVAVHRGDSSTLETIDVASREVVASTPVGLRPFDVLVAADGSKVYTVDHDAFSVHVVDTTTFEARRIEVAPFGTDGGLASFEKPHYAVLDDDGSLLLPYQGRVLVRLDPATGTTTTVASVADSHQHGVARAPDGRVVVVGNGPFGNATGGPNVTVLDPATGAEQVAPLTRRHETVTAWTDPATGRPSAVLAGGYTQAEAWDGATVVDLGTLDTYEIQIPGRPQVVVPLPEGPAA
;
A
#
# COMPACT_ATOMS: atom_id res chain seq x y z
N MET A 1 -61.20 -35.52 10.99
CA MET A 1 -60.94 -35.78 9.54
C MET A 1 -59.45 -36.07 9.38
N ALA A 2 -59.19 -37.24 8.79
CA ALA A 2 -57.95 -37.99 8.88
C ALA A 2 -56.81 -37.41 7.96
N ALA A 3 -55.56 -37.52 8.43
CA ALA A 3 -54.37 -37.32 7.67
C ALA A 3 -54.04 -38.54 6.78
N PRO A 4 -53.47 -38.40 5.59
CA PRO A 4 -52.96 -39.52 4.82
C PRO A 4 -51.43 -39.71 5.04
N PRO A 5 -50.89 -40.91 4.68
CA PRO A 5 -49.68 -41.44 5.26
C PRO A 5 -48.40 -41.16 4.44
N LEU A 6 -47.27 -41.25 5.17
CA LEU A 6 -45.89 -41.25 4.68
C LEU A 6 -45.60 -42.42 3.72
N SER A 7 -45.08 -42.18 2.55
CA SER A 7 -44.45 -43.18 1.69
C SER A 7 -42.93 -43.18 1.84
N ARG A 8 -42.39 -44.30 2.32
CA ARG A 8 -40.97 -44.67 2.29
C ARG A 8 -40.52 -44.88 0.85
N ARG A 9 -39.40 -44.29 0.50
CA ARG A 9 -38.62 -44.69 -0.68
C ARG A 9 -37.23 -45.12 -0.27
N THR A 10 -36.93 -46.29 -0.72
CA THR A 10 -35.80 -47.15 -0.47
C THR A 10 -34.47 -46.63 -1.00
N ASP A 11 -33.50 -46.87 -0.19
CA ASP A 11 -32.07 -46.93 -0.36
C ASP A 11 -31.62 -47.62 -1.67
N ARG A 12 -30.69 -47.00 -2.39
CA ARG A 12 -29.80 -47.67 -3.34
C ARG A 12 -28.39 -47.16 -3.14
N SER A 13 -27.64 -47.94 -2.40
CA SER A 13 -26.18 -47.93 -2.33
C SER A 13 -25.55 -48.09 -3.72
N GLY A 14 -24.81 -47.08 -4.15
CA GLY A 14 -23.97 -47.08 -5.34
C GLY A 14 -22.52 -46.91 -4.95
N ASP A 15 -21.84 -48.03 -4.88
CA ASP A 15 -20.40 -48.22 -4.69
C ASP A 15 -19.60 -47.40 -5.74
N ARG A 16 -18.82 -46.39 -5.33
CA ARG A 16 -17.85 -45.68 -6.15
C ARG A 16 -16.48 -45.83 -5.55
N ARG A 17 -15.71 -46.76 -6.10
CA ARG A 17 -14.27 -46.97 -5.84
C ARG A 17 -13.47 -45.72 -6.23
N PRO A 18 -12.45 -45.33 -5.44
CA PRO A 18 -11.57 -44.21 -5.79
C PRO A 18 -10.61 -44.58 -6.93
N ARG A 19 -10.57 -43.74 -7.95
CA ARG A 19 -9.55 -43.81 -9.00
C ARG A 19 -8.21 -43.30 -8.44
N ARG A 20 -7.22 -44.16 -8.46
CA ARG A 20 -5.83 -43.81 -8.16
C ARG A 20 -5.29 -42.87 -9.25
N ALA A 21 -4.85 -41.69 -8.85
CA ALA A 21 -4.05 -40.80 -9.67
C ALA A 21 -2.60 -41.34 -9.71
N ALA A 22 -2.09 -41.55 -10.91
CA ALA A 22 -0.69 -41.92 -11.15
C ALA A 22 0.20 -40.67 -11.04
N VAL A 23 1.16 -40.74 -10.11
CA VAL A 23 2.23 -39.75 -9.98
C VAL A 23 3.30 -40.07 -11.02
N TRP A 24 3.55 -39.17 -11.95
CA TRP A 24 4.71 -39.21 -12.84
C TRP A 24 5.84 -38.40 -12.18
N ALA A 25 6.86 -39.10 -11.74
CA ALA A 25 8.13 -38.50 -11.33
C ALA A 25 9.01 -38.33 -12.59
N ALA A 26 9.26 -37.09 -12.99
CA ALA A 26 10.26 -36.76 -14.01
C ALA A 26 11.57 -36.47 -13.30
N ALA A 27 12.55 -37.35 -13.46
CA ALA A 27 13.93 -37.13 -13.02
C ALA A 27 14.66 -36.31 -14.09
N PHE A 28 15.12 -35.11 -13.77
CA PHE A 28 16.07 -34.35 -14.57
C PHE A 28 17.46 -34.56 -14.04
N GLY A 29 18.28 -35.23 -14.85
CA GLY A 29 19.72 -35.41 -14.61
C GLY A 29 20.48 -34.11 -14.88
N VAL A 30 21.30 -33.71 -13.90
CA VAL A 30 22.29 -32.64 -14.03
C VAL A 30 23.55 -33.21 -14.70
N ALA A 31 23.89 -32.71 -15.89
CA ALA A 31 25.19 -32.97 -16.52
C ALA A 31 26.17 -31.86 -16.10
N VAL A 32 27.18 -32.25 -15.33
CA VAL A 32 28.34 -31.41 -14.99
C VAL A 32 29.35 -31.52 -16.14
N LEU A 33 29.62 -30.42 -16.82
CA LEU A 33 30.74 -30.28 -17.75
C LEU A 33 31.86 -29.48 -17.05
N ALA A 34 32.92 -30.18 -16.68
CA ALA A 34 34.17 -29.60 -16.27
C ALA A 34 34.97 -29.20 -17.53
N ALA A 35 35.39 -27.95 -17.62
CA ALA A 35 36.37 -27.52 -18.60
C ALA A 35 37.60 -26.96 -17.87
N CYS A 36 38.73 -27.53 -18.18
CA CYS A 36 40.07 -27.22 -17.67
C CYS A 36 40.60 -25.89 -18.24
N THR A 37 41.25 -25.13 -17.39
CA THR A 37 42.20 -24.09 -17.76
C THR A 37 43.53 -24.64 -18.22
N PRO A 38 44.31 -23.90 -19.04
CA PRO A 38 45.72 -23.74 -18.78
C PRO A 38 46.16 -22.28 -18.65
N GLY A 39 47.13 -22.10 -17.79
CA GLY A 39 47.71 -20.86 -17.38
C GLY A 39 48.61 -20.19 -18.45
N GLY A 40 48.85 -18.91 -18.22
CA GLY A 40 49.86 -18.10 -18.86
C GLY A 40 50.24 -16.99 -17.91
N ALA A 41 51.49 -17.01 -17.48
CA ALA A 41 52.16 -15.99 -16.69
C ALA A 41 52.52 -14.80 -17.60
N GLY A 42 52.52 -13.59 -17.06
CA GLY A 42 52.99 -12.41 -17.76
C GLY A 42 52.90 -11.16 -16.91
N ASP A 43 53.96 -10.86 -16.28
CA ASP A 43 54.63 -9.63 -15.91
C ASP A 43 53.85 -8.41 -15.34
N ASP A 44 54.37 -8.02 -14.19
CA ASP A 44 54.22 -6.79 -13.45
C ASP A 44 54.53 -5.54 -14.26
N ALA A 45 53.65 -4.57 -14.20
CA ALA A 45 54.01 -3.15 -14.39
C ALA A 45 53.04 -2.27 -13.60
N GLU A 46 53.52 -1.74 -12.50
CA GLU A 46 52.90 -0.71 -11.66
C GLU A 46 52.86 0.61 -12.43
N PRO A 47 51.73 1.32 -12.58
CA PRO A 47 51.69 2.65 -13.10
C PRO A 47 51.95 3.67 -11.99
N ALA A 48 52.94 4.52 -12.22
CA ALA A 48 53.36 5.64 -11.40
C ALA A 48 52.26 6.65 -11.13
N ALA A 49 52.22 7.19 -9.90
CA ALA A 49 51.34 8.25 -9.45
C ALA A 49 51.61 9.58 -10.17
N PRO A 50 50.60 10.40 -10.50
CA PRO A 50 50.78 11.73 -11.06
C PRO A 50 51.24 12.72 -9.98
N PRO A 51 52.04 13.76 -10.38
CA PRO A 51 52.57 14.74 -9.44
C PRO A 51 51.51 15.73 -8.93
N SER A 52 51.62 16.10 -7.66
CA SER A 52 50.84 17.14 -7.00
C SER A 52 51.02 18.49 -7.68
N PRO A 53 49.95 19.31 -7.86
CA PRO A 53 50.09 20.67 -8.34
C PRO A 53 50.64 21.60 -7.24
N ALA A 54 51.53 22.47 -7.67
CA ALA A 54 52.20 23.49 -6.86
C ALA A 54 51.25 24.54 -6.31
N ALA A 55 51.52 24.98 -5.08
CA ALA A 55 50.79 26.02 -4.40
C ALA A 55 50.94 27.39 -5.10
N SER A 56 49.79 28.03 -5.39
CA SER A 56 49.74 29.43 -5.79
C SER A 56 49.79 30.39 -4.59
N PRO A 57 50.39 31.57 -4.72
CA PRO A 57 50.57 32.49 -3.61
C PRO A 57 49.23 33.16 -3.19
N GLN A 58 49.02 33.24 -1.89
CA GLN A 58 47.90 33.94 -1.24
C GLN A 58 48.03 35.45 -1.42
N ALA A 59 46.96 36.08 -1.92
CA ALA A 59 46.78 37.53 -1.88
C ALA A 59 46.34 38.02 -0.51
N PRO A 60 46.65 39.25 -0.11
CA PRO A 60 46.36 39.76 1.24
C PRO A 60 44.83 39.96 1.45
N ALA A 61 44.36 39.59 2.66
CA ALA A 61 42.99 39.75 3.12
C ALA A 61 42.59 41.25 3.18
N THR A 62 41.58 41.63 2.42
CA THR A 62 40.84 42.87 2.62
C THR A 62 39.67 42.61 3.56
N THR A 63 39.61 43.40 4.63
CA THR A 63 38.49 43.44 5.59
C THR A 63 37.21 43.90 4.87
N PRO A 64 36.10 43.18 4.95
CA PRO A 64 34.82 43.65 4.41
C PRO A 64 34.26 44.76 5.31
N ALA A 65 33.85 45.86 4.68
CA ALA A 65 33.03 46.88 5.32
C ALA A 65 31.63 46.33 5.64
N ASP A 66 31.08 46.77 6.76
CA ASP A 66 29.70 46.47 7.20
C ASP A 66 28.69 46.87 6.11
N ASP A 67 28.03 45.89 5.53
CA ASP A 67 26.92 46.05 4.58
C ASP A 67 25.62 46.02 5.35
N PRO A 68 24.64 46.93 5.09
CA PRO A 68 23.43 47.01 5.89
C PRO A 68 22.53 45.77 5.69
N THR A 69 22.15 45.20 6.82
CA THR A 69 21.24 44.13 7.10
C THR A 69 20.22 43.82 5.99
N THR A 70 20.46 42.79 5.20
CA THR A 70 19.45 42.12 4.42
C THR A 70 18.48 41.44 5.44
N PRO A 71 17.17 41.71 5.38
CA PRO A 71 16.25 40.98 6.23
C PRO A 71 16.36 39.48 5.95
N ALA A 72 16.44 38.68 7.02
CA ALA A 72 16.41 37.23 6.91
C ALA A 72 15.15 36.85 6.13
N PRO A 73 15.20 35.87 5.21
CA PRO A 73 14.02 35.39 4.56
C PRO A 73 13.03 34.92 5.65
N ASP A 74 11.77 35.35 5.53
CA ASP A 74 10.69 34.93 6.41
C ASP A 74 10.79 33.41 6.60
N ALA A 75 10.88 32.98 7.86
CA ALA A 75 10.94 31.57 8.17
C ALA A 75 9.66 30.92 7.60
N VAL A 76 9.84 30.00 6.67
CA VAL A 76 8.76 29.15 6.18
C VAL A 76 8.12 28.56 7.45
N PRO A 77 6.81 28.73 7.67
CA PRO A 77 6.16 28.18 8.86
C PRO A 77 6.46 26.68 8.90
N ALA A 78 6.97 26.21 10.03
CA ALA A 78 7.23 24.80 10.25
C ALA A 78 5.90 24.06 10.02
N VAL A 79 5.87 23.14 9.06
CA VAL A 79 4.73 22.27 8.85
C VAL A 79 4.61 21.45 10.13
N GLU A 80 3.55 21.71 10.91
CA GLU A 80 3.28 20.93 12.11
C GLU A 80 3.07 19.47 11.72
N THR A 81 3.80 18.59 12.38
CA THR A 81 3.75 17.16 12.09
C THR A 81 2.57 16.53 12.83
N PRO A 82 1.66 15.83 12.12
CA PRO A 82 0.49 15.22 12.75
C PRO A 82 0.86 14.30 13.92
N ARG A 83 0.29 14.59 15.09
CA ARG A 83 0.52 13.80 16.32
C ARG A 83 -0.27 12.49 16.29
N PHE A 84 -1.49 12.53 15.80
CA PHE A 84 -2.39 11.39 15.79
C PHE A 84 -2.48 10.75 14.41
N LEU A 85 -2.93 9.49 14.40
CA LEU A 85 -3.20 8.73 13.21
C LEU A 85 -4.69 8.36 13.15
N LEU A 86 -5.19 8.12 11.95
CA LEU A 86 -6.48 7.50 11.69
C LEU A 86 -6.25 6.06 11.29
N ALA A 87 -7.02 5.11 11.83
CA ALA A 87 -6.95 3.71 11.45
C ALA A 87 -8.35 3.17 11.15
N THR A 88 -8.57 2.58 9.97
CA THR A 88 -9.81 1.87 9.67
C THR A 88 -9.83 0.53 10.39
N GLU A 89 -10.95 0.19 11.04
CA GLU A 89 -11.12 -1.05 11.80
C GLU A 89 -11.96 -2.05 11.00
N ALA A 90 -11.30 -2.89 10.18
CA ALA A 90 -11.94 -3.74 9.17
C ALA A 90 -12.94 -4.78 9.71
N GLU A 91 -12.89 -5.14 10.99
CA GLU A 91 -13.84 -6.05 11.67
C GLU A 91 -14.89 -5.33 12.52
N SER A 92 -14.94 -3.99 12.46
CA SER A 92 -15.90 -3.18 13.19
C SER A 92 -16.58 -2.17 12.27
N ASP A 93 -17.16 -1.15 12.84
CA ASP A 93 -17.79 -0.03 12.13
C ASP A 93 -16.98 1.27 12.35
N GLY A 94 -15.73 1.17 12.82
CA GLY A 94 -14.95 2.26 13.38
C GLY A 94 -13.86 2.82 12.47
N LEU A 95 -13.63 4.11 12.64
CA LEU A 95 -12.40 4.81 12.30
C LEU A 95 -11.77 5.25 13.63
N ALA A 96 -10.68 4.60 14.02
CA ALA A 96 -9.98 4.90 15.26
C ALA A 96 -9.09 6.14 15.11
N ILE A 97 -9.04 6.97 16.15
CA ILE A 97 -8.00 7.98 16.34
C ILE A 97 -6.96 7.39 17.29
N VAL A 98 -5.72 7.30 16.82
CA VAL A 98 -4.64 6.57 17.45
C VAL A 98 -3.54 7.52 17.89
N ASP A 99 -3.11 7.42 19.15
CA ASP A 99 -1.87 8.03 19.63
C ASP A 99 -0.74 6.98 19.57
N PRO A 100 0.16 7.05 18.60
CA PRO A 100 1.20 6.05 18.42
C PRO A 100 2.26 6.06 19.53
N THR A 101 2.23 7.03 20.43
CA THR A 101 3.15 7.09 21.58
C THR A 101 2.71 6.21 22.74
N ILE A 102 1.46 5.73 22.75
CA ILE A 102 0.93 4.83 23.76
C ILE A 102 1.39 3.39 23.46
N ARG A 103 2.31 2.89 24.28
CA ARG A 103 2.93 1.55 24.11
C ARG A 103 2.30 0.47 24.97
N GLU A 104 1.51 0.83 25.97
CA GLU A 104 0.86 -0.09 26.90
C GLU A 104 -0.66 0.10 26.84
N GLY A 105 -1.40 -1.00 26.68
CA GLY A 105 -2.84 -0.97 26.48
C GLY A 105 -3.24 -0.48 25.09
N SER A 106 -4.48 -0.02 24.92
CA SER A 106 -4.99 0.47 23.64
C SER A 106 -4.38 1.82 23.28
N ALA A 107 -3.84 1.94 22.08
CA ALA A 107 -3.38 3.21 21.51
C ALA A 107 -4.55 4.06 20.94
N VAL A 108 -5.77 3.50 20.89
CA VAL A 108 -6.97 4.22 20.44
C VAL A 108 -7.42 5.19 21.53
N VAL A 109 -7.42 6.48 21.20
CA VAL A 109 -7.83 7.56 22.11
C VAL A 109 -9.25 8.04 21.84
N ASP A 110 -9.76 7.78 20.62
CA ASP A 110 -11.13 8.12 20.23
C ASP A 110 -11.57 7.21 19.06
N ARG A 111 -12.87 7.11 18.81
CA ARG A 111 -13.42 6.29 17.72
C ARG A 111 -14.63 6.96 17.11
N ILE A 112 -14.65 7.01 15.77
CA ILE A 112 -15.75 7.55 14.98
C ILE A 112 -16.47 6.39 14.32
N GLU A 113 -17.79 6.27 14.51
CA GLU A 113 -18.60 5.29 13.81
C GLU A 113 -18.76 5.69 12.35
N VAL A 114 -18.23 4.90 11.42
CA VAL A 114 -18.23 5.21 9.97
C VAL A 114 -19.13 4.28 9.16
N GLY A 115 -19.53 3.16 9.71
CA GLY A 115 -20.33 2.13 9.05
C GLY A 115 -19.54 0.86 8.78
N ALA A 116 -20.26 -0.18 8.38
CA ALA A 116 -19.81 -1.56 8.46
C ALA A 116 -18.58 -1.88 7.59
N ALA A 117 -17.64 -2.59 8.18
CA ALA A 117 -16.44 -3.11 7.55
C ALA A 117 -15.66 -2.03 6.76
N PRO A 118 -15.17 -0.97 7.41
CA PRO A 118 -14.35 0.03 6.76
C PRO A 118 -13.05 -0.60 6.24
N TRP A 119 -12.55 -0.11 5.08
CA TRP A 119 -11.34 -0.62 4.47
C TRP A 119 -10.30 0.46 4.23
N GLY A 120 -10.50 1.29 3.23
CA GLY A 120 -9.61 2.40 2.91
C GLY A 120 -10.05 3.71 3.54
N VAL A 121 -9.13 4.63 3.71
CA VAL A 121 -9.37 6.00 4.13
C VAL A 121 -8.54 6.97 3.30
N ALA A 122 -9.18 8.02 2.78
CA ALA A 122 -8.54 9.14 2.11
C ALA A 122 -8.83 10.43 2.88
N VAL A 123 -7.82 11.29 3.04
CA VAL A 123 -7.93 12.53 3.79
C VAL A 123 -7.70 13.73 2.87
N HIS A 124 -8.61 14.69 2.91
CA HIS A 124 -8.44 16.00 2.29
C HIS A 124 -8.20 17.04 3.40
N ALA A 125 -6.91 17.24 3.70
CA ALA A 125 -6.47 18.11 4.79
C ALA A 125 -7.01 19.56 4.71
N PRO A 126 -7.06 20.21 3.51
CA PRO A 126 -7.55 21.59 3.41
C PRO A 126 -9.00 21.77 3.89
N THR A 127 -9.85 20.75 3.80
CA THR A 127 -11.25 20.81 4.27
C THR A 127 -11.46 20.07 5.57
N MET A 128 -10.41 19.50 6.19
CA MET A 128 -10.49 18.67 7.39
C MET A 128 -11.56 17.56 7.23
N ARG A 129 -11.53 16.87 6.09
CA ARG A 129 -12.45 15.77 5.78
C ARG A 129 -11.69 14.47 5.57
N ALA A 130 -12.23 13.38 6.12
CA ALA A 130 -11.84 12.03 5.74
C ALA A 130 -13.00 11.33 5.03
N TYR A 131 -12.66 10.51 4.07
CA TYR A 131 -13.56 9.67 3.31
C TYR A 131 -13.18 8.22 3.54
N VAL A 132 -14.10 7.44 4.07
CA VAL A 132 -13.83 6.04 4.44
C VAL A 132 -14.69 5.11 3.59
N SER A 133 -14.05 4.21 2.85
CA SER A 133 -14.77 3.19 2.10
C SER A 133 -15.28 2.11 3.05
N THR A 134 -16.60 1.90 3.07
CA THR A 134 -17.26 0.86 3.88
C THR A 134 -17.88 -0.21 2.99
N ALA A 135 -18.50 -1.22 3.58
CA ALA A 135 -19.26 -2.20 2.79
C ALA A 135 -20.44 -1.58 2.02
N GLN A 136 -21.01 -0.46 2.48
CA GLN A 136 -22.30 0.05 2.01
C GLN A 136 -22.23 1.42 1.32
N GLY A 137 -21.16 2.17 1.52
CA GLY A 137 -20.98 3.52 0.99
C GLY A 137 -19.66 4.13 1.42
N VAL A 138 -19.44 5.38 1.05
CA VAL A 138 -18.34 6.19 1.52
C VAL A 138 -18.82 7.05 2.69
N ALA A 139 -18.28 6.79 3.88
CA ALA A 139 -18.52 7.66 5.02
C ALA A 139 -17.71 8.96 4.87
N VAL A 140 -18.38 10.09 5.08
CA VAL A 140 -17.74 11.41 5.14
C VAL A 140 -17.61 11.80 6.60
N VAL A 141 -16.38 12.00 7.04
CA VAL A 141 -16.04 12.35 8.41
C VAL A 141 -15.55 13.78 8.47
N ASP A 142 -16.11 14.56 9.35
CA ASP A 142 -15.57 15.85 9.76
C ASP A 142 -14.51 15.61 10.83
N LEU A 143 -13.26 15.88 10.50
CA LEU A 143 -12.13 15.64 11.40
C LEU A 143 -12.02 16.68 12.51
N ALA A 144 -12.60 17.88 12.32
CA ALA A 144 -12.61 18.90 13.36
C ALA A 144 -13.60 18.58 14.48
N THR A 145 -14.79 18.06 14.13
CA THR A 145 -15.81 17.63 15.11
C THR A 145 -15.69 16.17 15.50
N ARG A 146 -14.92 15.38 14.73
CA ARG A 146 -14.76 13.91 14.89
C ARG A 146 -16.09 13.15 14.75
N GLU A 147 -16.88 13.55 13.77
CA GLU A 147 -18.21 12.99 13.53
C GLU A 147 -18.35 12.54 12.08
N ARG A 148 -19.04 11.43 11.86
CA ARG A 148 -19.52 11.09 10.53
C ARG A 148 -20.69 12.00 10.19
N VAL A 149 -20.49 12.87 9.19
CA VAL A 149 -21.51 13.83 8.73
C VAL A 149 -22.37 13.29 7.60
N ASP A 150 -21.91 12.22 6.92
CA ASP A 150 -22.63 11.63 5.79
C ASP A 150 -22.23 10.17 5.52
N LEU A 151 -23.05 9.48 4.73
CA LEU A 151 -22.75 8.19 4.10
C LEU A 151 -23.23 8.26 2.63
N LEU A 152 -22.29 8.41 1.70
CA LEU A 152 -22.55 8.49 0.26
C LEU A 152 -22.72 7.07 -0.29
N PRO A 153 -23.92 6.70 -0.80
CA PRO A 153 -24.17 5.34 -1.22
C PRO A 153 -23.46 5.01 -2.53
N TYR A 154 -23.01 3.77 -2.69
CA TYR A 154 -22.61 3.22 -3.98
C TYR A 154 -23.83 3.06 -4.89
N ARG A 155 -23.60 3.05 -6.21
CA ARG A 155 -24.68 2.79 -7.19
C ARG A 155 -25.39 1.48 -6.88
N ASP A 156 -24.62 0.43 -6.54
CA ASP A 156 -25.12 -0.90 -6.17
C ASP A 156 -24.37 -1.41 -4.91
N ALA A 157 -24.86 -1.03 -3.75
CA ALA A 157 -24.31 -1.52 -2.49
C ALA A 157 -24.67 -3.00 -2.26
N PRO A 158 -23.83 -3.81 -1.60
CA PRO A 158 -24.15 -5.19 -1.29
C PRO A 158 -25.32 -5.27 -0.29
N ALA A 159 -26.26 -6.19 -0.55
CA ALA A 159 -27.41 -6.42 0.32
C ALA A 159 -27.03 -7.02 1.68
N ARG A 160 -25.86 -7.63 1.79
CA ARG A 160 -25.34 -8.24 3.02
C ARG A 160 -23.91 -7.79 3.24
N VAL A 161 -23.63 -7.37 4.45
CA VAL A 161 -22.27 -7.07 4.90
C VAL A 161 -21.53 -8.37 5.17
N ALA A 162 -20.29 -8.43 4.72
CA ALA A 162 -19.31 -9.44 5.08
C ALA A 162 -18.02 -8.71 5.50
N PHE A 163 -17.13 -9.43 6.14
CA PHE A 163 -15.81 -8.94 6.56
C PHE A 163 -14.72 -9.65 5.78
N GLY A 164 -13.51 -9.12 5.84
CA GLY A 164 -12.33 -9.69 5.23
C GLY A 164 -12.05 -9.20 3.81
N GLU A 165 -10.94 -9.66 3.31
CA GLU A 165 -10.32 -9.28 2.04
C GLU A 165 -11.24 -9.48 0.82
N TYR A 166 -12.06 -10.53 0.86
CA TYR A 166 -12.94 -10.90 -0.25
C TYR A 166 -14.37 -10.36 -0.12
N ARG A 167 -14.59 -9.44 0.81
CA ARG A 167 -15.90 -8.83 1.00
C ARG A 167 -16.32 -8.00 -0.21
N ARG A 168 -17.63 -7.86 -0.41
CA ARG A 168 -18.20 -6.90 -1.37
C ARG A 168 -18.27 -5.50 -0.76
N GLY A 169 -18.27 -4.48 -1.60
CA GLY A 169 -18.34 -3.07 -1.22
C GLY A 169 -17.07 -2.30 -1.52
N GLY A 170 -16.92 -1.15 -0.91
CA GLY A 170 -15.79 -0.26 -1.15
C GLY A 170 -14.49 -0.80 -0.58
N MET A 171 -13.41 -0.66 -1.34
CA MET A 171 -12.04 -1.06 -1.02
C MET A 171 -11.10 0.14 -1.08
N GLY A 172 -10.15 0.19 -2.01
CA GLY A 172 -9.29 1.35 -2.21
C GLY A 172 -10.08 2.63 -2.45
N ILE A 173 -9.59 3.75 -1.94
CA ILE A 173 -10.26 5.06 -2.02
C ILE A 173 -9.24 6.19 -2.10
N ALA A 174 -9.52 7.20 -2.92
CA ALA A 174 -8.75 8.43 -2.99
C ALA A 174 -9.67 9.64 -3.16
N VAL A 175 -9.20 10.81 -2.76
CA VAL A 175 -9.88 12.09 -2.94
C VAL A 175 -9.10 12.94 -3.94
N SER A 176 -9.81 13.67 -4.81
CA SER A 176 -9.18 14.59 -5.76
C SER A 176 -8.43 15.72 -5.02
N PRO A 177 -7.37 16.29 -5.60
CA PRO A 177 -6.57 17.34 -4.96
C PRO A 177 -7.37 18.59 -4.56
N ASP A 178 -8.46 18.88 -5.26
CA ASP A 178 -9.39 19.99 -4.96
C ASP A 178 -10.47 19.62 -3.95
N GLY A 179 -10.53 18.34 -3.51
CA GLY A 179 -11.55 17.83 -2.60
C GLY A 179 -12.95 17.71 -3.19
N ALA A 180 -13.13 17.96 -4.50
CA ALA A 180 -14.45 17.98 -5.13
C ALA A 180 -14.98 16.57 -5.44
N ARG A 181 -14.11 15.59 -5.60
CA ARG A 181 -14.46 14.22 -5.98
C ARG A 181 -13.80 13.18 -5.09
N VAL A 182 -14.54 12.12 -4.83
CA VAL A 182 -14.02 10.89 -4.21
C VAL A 182 -14.08 9.78 -5.22
N HIS A 183 -12.98 9.05 -5.35
CA HIS A 183 -12.84 7.89 -6.21
C HIS A 183 -12.70 6.65 -5.36
N VAL A 184 -13.63 5.71 -5.49
CA VAL A 184 -13.66 4.50 -4.66
C VAL A 184 -13.80 3.26 -5.52
N ALA A 185 -12.96 2.28 -5.29
CA ALA A 185 -13.07 0.98 -5.90
C ALA A 185 -14.15 0.16 -5.19
N VAL A 186 -15.14 -0.33 -5.95
CA VAL A 186 -16.26 -1.09 -5.42
C VAL A 186 -16.24 -2.51 -5.98
N HIS A 187 -15.97 -3.48 -5.10
CA HIS A 187 -15.98 -4.90 -5.45
C HIS A 187 -17.38 -5.49 -5.33
N ARG A 188 -17.84 -6.23 -6.36
CA ARG A 188 -19.19 -6.80 -6.46
C ARG A 188 -19.22 -8.34 -6.43
N GLY A 189 -18.03 -8.96 -6.30
CA GLY A 189 -17.84 -10.41 -6.28
C GLY A 189 -17.19 -10.94 -7.56
N ASP A 190 -17.85 -10.83 -8.69
CA ASP A 190 -17.39 -11.25 -10.03
C ASP A 190 -16.94 -10.08 -10.93
N SER A 191 -17.13 -8.86 -10.45
CA SER A 191 -16.77 -7.61 -11.15
C SER A 191 -16.38 -6.53 -10.15
N SER A 192 -15.76 -5.47 -10.65
CA SER A 192 -15.46 -4.28 -9.87
C SER A 192 -15.61 -3.03 -10.72
N THR A 193 -15.87 -1.91 -10.06
CA THR A 193 -15.96 -0.59 -10.69
C THR A 193 -15.18 0.42 -9.86
N LEU A 194 -14.63 1.42 -10.53
CA LEU A 194 -14.25 2.67 -9.90
C LEU A 194 -15.48 3.59 -9.93
N GLU A 195 -16.04 3.90 -8.77
CA GLU A 195 -17.09 4.91 -8.65
C GLU A 195 -16.46 6.26 -8.34
N THR A 196 -16.84 7.27 -9.12
CA THR A 196 -16.51 8.67 -8.86
C THR A 196 -17.74 9.35 -8.29
N ILE A 197 -17.62 9.87 -7.08
CA ILE A 197 -18.67 10.54 -6.35
C ILE A 197 -18.35 12.04 -6.31
N ASP A 198 -19.27 12.86 -6.76
CA ASP A 198 -19.18 14.31 -6.57
C ASP A 198 -19.62 14.65 -5.15
N VAL A 199 -18.74 15.32 -4.40
CA VAL A 199 -18.93 15.58 -2.96
C VAL A 199 -20.05 16.59 -2.72
N ALA A 200 -20.23 17.57 -3.61
CA ALA A 200 -21.23 18.62 -3.45
C ALA A 200 -22.65 18.13 -3.75
N SER A 201 -22.83 17.40 -4.84
CA SER A 201 -24.13 16.81 -5.20
C SER A 201 -24.45 15.53 -4.45
N ARG A 202 -23.41 14.86 -3.89
CA ARG A 202 -23.51 13.57 -3.19
C ARG A 202 -23.93 12.41 -4.11
N GLU A 203 -23.64 12.53 -5.40
CA GLU A 203 -24.07 11.58 -6.41
C GLU A 203 -22.88 10.84 -7.03
N VAL A 204 -23.07 9.58 -7.40
CA VAL A 204 -22.14 8.82 -8.23
C VAL A 204 -22.25 9.36 -9.66
N VAL A 205 -21.30 10.19 -10.07
CA VAL A 205 -21.27 10.81 -11.40
C VAL A 205 -20.69 9.87 -12.47
N ALA A 206 -19.89 8.89 -12.07
CA ALA A 206 -19.38 7.86 -12.97
C ALA A 206 -19.21 6.52 -12.24
N SER A 207 -19.36 5.42 -12.99
CA SER A 207 -19.08 4.06 -12.52
C SER A 207 -18.36 3.34 -13.67
N THR A 208 -17.04 3.34 -13.60
CA THR A 208 -16.14 2.86 -14.64
C THR A 208 -15.72 1.42 -14.34
N PRO A 209 -15.95 0.44 -15.24
CA PRO A 209 -15.45 -0.92 -15.03
C PRO A 209 -13.94 -0.95 -14.92
N VAL A 210 -13.43 -1.69 -13.93
CA VAL A 210 -12.00 -1.90 -13.67
C VAL A 210 -11.72 -3.37 -13.42
N GLY A 211 -10.48 -3.72 -13.14
CA GLY A 211 -10.10 -5.09 -12.86
C GLY A 211 -10.67 -5.63 -11.55
N LEU A 212 -10.56 -6.94 -11.38
CA LEU A 212 -11.14 -7.63 -10.23
C LEU A 212 -10.32 -7.38 -8.95
N ARG A 213 -11.02 -7.06 -7.87
CA ARG A 213 -10.47 -6.73 -6.54
C ARG A 213 -9.42 -5.62 -6.57
N PRO A 214 -9.84 -4.39 -6.82
CA PRO A 214 -8.97 -3.24 -6.74
C PRO A 214 -8.77 -2.84 -5.28
N PHE A 215 -7.66 -3.29 -4.68
CA PHE A 215 -7.35 -3.01 -3.27
C PHE A 215 -6.94 -1.58 -3.03
N ASP A 216 -6.34 -0.94 -4.03
CA ASP A 216 -5.83 0.41 -3.91
C ASP A 216 -6.33 1.33 -5.02
N VAL A 217 -6.47 2.61 -4.68
CA VAL A 217 -6.84 3.70 -5.60
C VAL A 217 -5.94 4.89 -5.33
N LEU A 218 -5.31 5.40 -6.39
CA LEU A 218 -4.45 6.59 -6.32
C LEU A 218 -4.95 7.64 -7.31
N VAL A 219 -4.67 8.91 -7.00
CA VAL A 219 -4.98 10.04 -7.88
C VAL A 219 -3.67 10.72 -8.26
N ALA A 220 -3.49 11.03 -9.54
CA ALA A 220 -2.36 11.82 -10.01
C ALA A 220 -2.33 13.19 -9.32
N ALA A 221 -1.14 13.74 -9.11
CA ALA A 221 -0.97 15.01 -8.40
C ALA A 221 -1.73 16.18 -9.01
N ASP A 222 -1.94 16.17 -10.34
CA ASP A 222 -2.71 17.16 -11.09
C ASP A 222 -4.23 16.84 -11.12
N GLY A 223 -4.66 15.74 -10.53
CA GLY A 223 -6.06 15.29 -10.52
C GLY A 223 -6.58 14.74 -11.85
N SER A 224 -5.76 14.64 -12.90
CA SER A 224 -6.20 14.28 -14.26
C SER A 224 -6.45 12.79 -14.44
N LYS A 225 -5.87 11.95 -13.62
CA LYS A 225 -5.95 10.47 -13.69
C LYS A 225 -6.21 9.88 -12.33
N VAL A 226 -6.91 8.75 -12.35
CA VAL A 226 -7.06 7.84 -11.22
C VAL A 226 -6.53 6.47 -11.62
N TYR A 227 -5.82 5.85 -10.70
CA TYR A 227 -5.25 4.52 -10.88
C TYR A 227 -5.93 3.54 -9.93
N THR A 228 -6.33 2.37 -10.42
CA THR A 228 -6.73 1.24 -9.57
C THR A 228 -5.70 0.14 -9.66
N VAL A 229 -5.37 -0.47 -8.52
CA VAL A 229 -4.46 -1.62 -8.43
C VAL A 229 -5.31 -2.87 -8.28
N ASP A 230 -5.46 -3.61 -9.38
CA ASP A 230 -6.44 -4.69 -9.50
C ASP A 230 -5.78 -6.05 -9.26
N HIS A 231 -5.83 -6.49 -8.02
CA HIS A 231 -5.12 -7.65 -7.52
C HIS A 231 -5.39 -8.94 -8.33
N ASP A 232 -6.65 -9.36 -8.48
CA ASP A 232 -6.99 -10.60 -9.17
C ASP A 232 -7.09 -10.47 -10.69
N ALA A 233 -6.98 -9.26 -11.22
CA ALA A 233 -6.91 -9.01 -12.65
C ALA A 233 -5.48 -8.79 -13.16
N PHE A 234 -4.47 -8.78 -12.27
CA PHE A 234 -3.06 -8.57 -12.61
C PHE A 234 -2.84 -7.28 -13.40
N SER A 235 -3.56 -6.24 -13.04
CA SER A 235 -3.60 -5.02 -13.83
C SER A 235 -3.63 -3.76 -12.98
N VAL A 236 -3.29 -2.66 -13.63
CA VAL A 236 -3.64 -1.31 -13.20
C VAL A 236 -4.58 -0.73 -14.26
N HIS A 237 -5.70 -0.14 -13.84
CA HIS A 237 -6.48 0.71 -14.73
C HIS A 237 -6.09 2.17 -14.53
N VAL A 238 -5.90 2.86 -15.65
CA VAL A 238 -5.70 4.31 -15.72
C VAL A 238 -7.01 4.91 -16.20
N VAL A 239 -7.68 5.66 -15.34
CA VAL A 239 -8.99 6.27 -15.62
C VAL A 239 -8.82 7.77 -15.76
N ASP A 240 -9.28 8.33 -16.87
CA ASP A 240 -9.31 9.77 -17.11
C ASP A 240 -10.43 10.42 -16.29
N THR A 241 -10.15 11.46 -15.52
CA THR A 241 -11.13 12.07 -14.61
C THR A 241 -12.14 12.99 -15.30
N THR A 242 -11.95 13.29 -16.58
CA THR A 242 -12.85 14.12 -17.38
C THR A 242 -13.80 13.27 -18.23
N THR A 243 -13.24 12.25 -18.91
CA THR A 243 -14.03 11.38 -19.82
C THR A 243 -14.52 10.11 -19.15
N PHE A 244 -13.91 9.72 -18.02
CA PHE A 244 -14.11 8.45 -17.32
C PHE A 244 -13.77 7.21 -18.14
N GLU A 245 -13.03 7.39 -19.23
CA GLU A 245 -12.51 6.27 -20.01
C GLU A 245 -11.35 5.59 -19.25
N ALA A 246 -11.37 4.26 -19.28
CA ALA A 246 -10.37 3.44 -18.61
C ALA A 246 -9.47 2.73 -19.61
N ARG A 247 -8.15 2.74 -19.34
CA ARG A 247 -7.17 1.94 -20.06
C ARG A 247 -6.55 0.93 -19.10
N ARG A 248 -6.67 -0.35 -19.42
CA ARG A 248 -6.05 -1.44 -18.66
C ARG A 248 -4.58 -1.59 -19.06
N ILE A 249 -3.71 -1.74 -18.07
CA ILE A 249 -2.32 -2.13 -18.22
C ILE A 249 -2.12 -3.43 -17.47
N GLU A 250 -1.68 -4.47 -18.15
CA GLU A 250 -1.25 -5.70 -17.51
C GLU A 250 0.13 -5.49 -16.87
N VAL A 251 0.26 -5.79 -15.59
CA VAL A 251 1.45 -5.47 -14.81
C VAL A 251 2.16 -6.71 -14.26
N ALA A 252 1.59 -7.89 -14.43
CA ALA A 252 2.25 -9.12 -14.05
C ALA A 252 3.47 -9.38 -14.95
N PRO A 253 4.70 -9.50 -14.40
CA PRO A 253 5.90 -9.69 -15.22
C PRO A 253 5.92 -11.04 -15.96
N PHE A 254 5.13 -12.01 -15.51
CA PHE A 254 5.04 -13.37 -16.06
C PHE A 254 3.70 -13.62 -16.75
N GLY A 255 2.88 -12.58 -16.93
CA GLY A 255 1.54 -12.68 -17.48
C GLY A 255 0.53 -13.33 -16.52
N THR A 256 -0.65 -13.58 -17.01
CA THR A 256 -1.76 -14.17 -16.24
C THR A 256 -1.90 -15.67 -16.41
N ASP A 257 -0.90 -16.36 -16.95
CA ASP A 257 -0.94 -17.80 -17.25
C ASP A 257 -1.21 -18.67 -16.01
N GLY A 258 -0.76 -18.20 -14.82
CA GLY A 258 -1.07 -18.83 -13.55
C GLY A 258 -2.52 -18.60 -13.08
N GLY A 259 -3.27 -17.73 -13.73
CA GLY A 259 -4.60 -17.33 -13.31
C GLY A 259 -4.64 -16.87 -11.87
N LEU A 260 -5.74 -17.09 -11.16
CA LEU A 260 -5.89 -16.72 -9.74
C LEU A 260 -4.95 -17.48 -8.80
N ALA A 261 -4.31 -18.55 -9.27
CA ALA A 261 -3.33 -19.30 -8.49
C ALA A 261 -1.92 -18.69 -8.53
N SER A 262 -1.67 -17.72 -9.43
CA SER A 262 -0.39 -16.98 -9.45
C SER A 262 -0.28 -16.09 -8.22
N PHE A 263 0.92 -15.99 -7.66
CA PHE A 263 1.27 -15.08 -6.58
C PHE A 263 2.07 -13.86 -7.06
N GLU A 264 2.20 -13.66 -8.37
CA GLU A 264 2.80 -12.48 -8.98
C GLU A 264 1.72 -11.41 -9.21
N LYS A 265 1.10 -10.95 -8.12
CA LYS A 265 -0.04 -10.01 -8.13
C LYS A 265 0.34 -8.68 -7.49
N PRO A 266 -0.12 -7.54 -8.05
CA PRO A 266 -0.04 -6.26 -7.38
C PRO A 266 -1.04 -6.22 -6.22
N HIS A 267 -0.68 -5.59 -5.12
CA HIS A 267 -1.59 -5.43 -3.97
C HIS A 267 -1.85 -3.95 -3.68
N TYR A 268 -0.81 -3.21 -3.42
CA TYR A 268 -0.83 -1.75 -3.21
C TYR A 268 0.19 -1.07 -4.12
N ALA A 269 0.09 0.23 -4.23
CA ALA A 269 1.05 1.04 -4.98
C ALA A 269 1.32 2.38 -4.29
N VAL A 270 2.42 3.02 -4.68
CA VAL A 270 2.69 4.41 -4.35
C VAL A 270 3.12 5.15 -5.62
N LEU A 271 2.70 6.42 -5.74
CA LEU A 271 3.19 7.31 -6.79
C LEU A 271 4.59 7.80 -6.45
N ASP A 272 5.48 7.69 -7.42
CA ASP A 272 6.80 8.33 -7.38
C ASP A 272 6.73 9.78 -7.89
N ASP A 273 7.77 10.58 -7.66
CA ASP A 273 7.81 12.02 -8.03
C ASP A 273 7.68 12.25 -9.53
N ASP A 274 8.08 11.29 -10.35
CA ASP A 274 7.96 11.36 -11.80
C ASP A 274 6.59 10.90 -12.33
N GLY A 275 5.66 10.55 -11.43
CA GLY A 275 4.34 10.05 -11.76
C GLY A 275 4.27 8.56 -12.09
N SER A 276 5.39 7.83 -12.00
CA SER A 276 5.37 6.37 -12.10
C SER A 276 4.77 5.74 -10.84
N LEU A 277 4.28 4.50 -10.99
CA LEU A 277 3.76 3.71 -9.88
C LEU A 277 4.81 2.67 -9.45
N LEU A 278 5.06 2.57 -8.14
CA LEU A 278 5.83 1.49 -7.54
C LEU A 278 4.86 0.49 -6.92
N LEU A 279 4.92 -0.76 -7.40
CA LEU A 279 4.03 -1.84 -7.00
C LEU A 279 4.85 -3.01 -6.43
N PRO A 280 4.83 -3.25 -5.12
CA PRO A 280 5.35 -4.49 -4.58
C PRO A 280 4.42 -5.64 -4.93
N TYR A 281 5.01 -6.74 -5.40
CA TYR A 281 4.26 -7.92 -5.78
C TYR A 281 4.33 -8.99 -4.71
N GLN A 282 3.29 -9.77 -4.67
CA GLN A 282 3.21 -10.91 -3.77
C GLN A 282 4.32 -11.97 -4.01
N GLY A 283 5.14 -11.82 -5.01
CA GLY A 283 6.20 -12.75 -5.38
C GLY A 283 7.64 -12.23 -5.16
N ARG A 284 7.90 -11.26 -4.28
CA ARG A 284 9.23 -10.68 -4.02
C ARG A 284 9.75 -9.79 -5.15
N VAL A 285 8.87 -9.20 -5.91
CA VAL A 285 9.23 -8.33 -7.03
C VAL A 285 8.68 -6.94 -6.79
N LEU A 286 9.51 -5.91 -7.00
CA LEU A 286 9.07 -4.53 -7.08
C LEU A 286 8.98 -4.13 -8.55
N VAL A 287 7.81 -3.70 -8.98
CA VAL A 287 7.55 -3.23 -10.34
C VAL A 287 7.44 -1.71 -10.34
N ARG A 288 8.16 -1.07 -11.25
CA ARG A 288 7.97 0.32 -11.61
C ARG A 288 7.17 0.36 -12.92
N LEU A 289 6.02 1.01 -12.89
CA LEU A 289 5.11 1.17 -14.02
C LEU A 289 5.07 2.66 -14.42
N ASP A 290 5.35 2.95 -15.68
CA ASP A 290 4.99 4.23 -16.29
C ASP A 290 3.52 4.17 -16.74
N PRO A 291 2.60 4.88 -16.08
CA PRO A 291 1.18 4.80 -16.40
C PRO A 291 0.82 5.50 -17.72
N ALA A 292 1.68 6.32 -18.29
CA ALA A 292 1.44 6.97 -19.59
C ALA A 292 1.68 6.00 -20.73
N THR A 293 2.79 5.30 -20.72
CA THR A 293 3.19 4.36 -21.78
C THR A 293 2.72 2.93 -21.52
N GLY A 294 2.55 2.54 -20.28
CA GLY A 294 2.32 1.16 -19.83
C GLY A 294 3.61 0.35 -19.73
N THR A 295 4.77 0.97 -19.82
CA THR A 295 6.05 0.29 -19.72
C THR A 295 6.31 -0.09 -18.26
N THR A 296 6.72 -1.34 -18.06
CA THR A 296 7.10 -1.86 -16.74
C THR A 296 8.58 -2.23 -16.69
N THR A 297 9.20 -1.97 -15.56
CA THR A 297 10.52 -2.52 -15.20
C THR A 297 10.40 -3.23 -13.86
N THR A 298 11.11 -4.34 -13.69
CA THR A 298 11.02 -5.17 -12.49
C THR A 298 12.39 -5.27 -11.82
N VAL A 299 12.38 -5.22 -10.50
CA VAL A 299 13.54 -5.42 -9.65
C VAL A 299 13.19 -6.46 -8.59
N ALA A 300 14.00 -7.49 -8.48
CA ALA A 300 13.86 -8.45 -7.39
C ALA A 300 14.32 -7.79 -6.08
N SER A 301 13.50 -7.88 -5.04
CA SER A 301 13.85 -7.42 -3.71
C SER A 301 14.86 -8.37 -3.06
N VAL A 302 15.79 -7.84 -2.28
CA VAL A 302 16.69 -8.64 -1.44
C VAL A 302 15.95 -9.22 -0.24
N ALA A 303 14.85 -8.62 0.19
CA ALA A 303 13.98 -9.16 1.22
C ALA A 303 13.32 -10.46 0.75
N ASP A 304 13.63 -11.58 1.41
CA ASP A 304 12.96 -12.85 1.15
C ASP A 304 11.59 -12.91 1.84
N SER A 305 10.61 -12.17 1.31
CA SER A 305 9.29 -12.07 1.89
C SER A 305 8.24 -11.76 0.82
N HIS A 306 7.02 -12.19 1.07
CA HIS A 306 5.84 -11.88 0.27
C HIS A 306 5.48 -10.39 0.47
N GLN A 307 5.68 -9.58 -0.54
CA GLN A 307 5.55 -8.12 -0.45
C GLN A 307 4.10 -7.66 -0.60
N HIS A 308 3.68 -6.69 0.21
CA HIS A 308 2.32 -6.15 0.28
C HIS A 308 2.28 -4.61 0.19
N GLY A 309 2.14 -3.94 1.33
CA GLY A 309 2.00 -2.49 1.41
C GLY A 309 3.27 -1.75 1.02
N VAL A 310 3.10 -0.56 0.48
CA VAL A 310 4.18 0.33 0.11
C VAL A 310 3.83 1.77 0.47
N ALA A 311 4.81 2.53 0.93
CA ALA A 311 4.68 3.95 1.19
C ALA A 311 5.96 4.70 0.82
N ARG A 312 5.82 5.99 0.55
CA ARG A 312 6.96 6.89 0.37
C ARG A 312 7.19 7.68 1.64
N ALA A 313 8.40 7.59 2.16
CA ALA A 313 8.80 8.34 3.35
C ALA A 313 9.03 9.83 3.01
N PRO A 314 8.92 10.74 4.01
CA PRO A 314 9.15 12.18 3.81
C PRO A 314 10.54 12.51 3.27
N ASP A 315 11.53 11.66 3.48
CA ASP A 315 12.89 11.79 2.98
C ASP A 315 13.11 11.16 1.60
N GLY A 316 12.05 10.71 0.94
CA GLY A 316 12.07 10.15 -0.41
C GLY A 316 12.34 8.66 -0.48
N ARG A 317 12.66 7.99 0.63
CA ARG A 317 12.83 6.53 0.67
C ARG A 317 11.49 5.82 0.48
N VAL A 318 11.54 4.59 -0.01
CA VAL A 318 10.38 3.72 -0.20
C VAL A 318 10.38 2.65 0.88
N VAL A 319 9.26 2.50 1.56
CA VAL A 319 9.06 1.50 2.62
C VAL A 319 8.12 0.42 2.09
N VAL A 320 8.52 -0.85 2.17
CA VAL A 320 7.73 -1.99 1.72
C VAL A 320 7.52 -2.96 2.88
N VAL A 321 6.30 -3.45 3.01
CA VAL A 321 5.95 -4.49 3.98
C VAL A 321 6.13 -5.85 3.37
N GLY A 322 6.85 -6.74 4.06
CA GLY A 322 6.97 -8.14 3.74
C GLY A 322 6.16 -9.00 4.71
N ASN A 323 5.25 -9.80 4.18
CA ASN A 323 4.28 -10.57 4.96
C ASN A 323 4.75 -11.99 5.35
N GLY A 324 5.97 -12.34 4.99
CA GLY A 324 6.52 -13.66 5.31
C GLY A 324 6.45 -14.65 4.15
N PRO A 325 6.49 -15.97 4.45
CA PRO A 325 6.59 -17.00 3.43
C PRO A 325 5.27 -17.18 2.67
N PHE A 326 5.32 -17.00 1.37
CA PHE A 326 4.25 -17.32 0.43
C PHE A 326 4.80 -17.38 -1.00
N GLY A 327 4.25 -18.25 -1.85
CA GLY A 327 4.72 -18.40 -3.22
C GLY A 327 6.20 -18.77 -3.28
N ASN A 328 7.02 -17.91 -3.86
CA ASN A 328 8.47 -18.08 -3.97
C ASN A 328 9.26 -17.45 -2.80
N ALA A 329 8.60 -16.77 -1.87
CA ALA A 329 9.22 -16.22 -0.67
C ALA A 329 9.26 -17.26 0.45
N THR A 330 10.38 -17.38 1.14
CA THR A 330 10.62 -18.36 2.21
C THR A 330 11.01 -17.72 3.55
N GLY A 331 11.38 -16.44 3.55
CA GLY A 331 11.76 -15.69 4.74
C GLY A 331 10.57 -15.22 5.57
N GLY A 332 10.86 -14.69 6.74
CA GLY A 332 9.85 -14.19 7.69
C GLY A 332 9.26 -12.83 7.32
N PRO A 333 8.27 -12.37 8.10
CA PRO A 333 7.78 -11.00 8.01
C PRO A 333 8.91 -9.98 8.22
N ASN A 334 8.88 -8.91 7.46
CA ASN A 334 9.89 -7.85 7.53
C ASN A 334 9.35 -6.50 7.04
N VAL A 335 10.11 -5.45 7.31
CA VAL A 335 10.01 -4.16 6.65
C VAL A 335 11.28 -3.91 5.85
N THR A 336 11.11 -3.47 4.62
CA THR A 336 12.20 -3.07 3.72
C THR A 336 12.16 -1.58 3.53
N VAL A 337 13.33 -0.92 3.66
CA VAL A 337 13.52 0.50 3.35
C VAL A 337 14.49 0.59 2.18
N LEU A 338 13.98 1.07 1.05
CA LEU A 338 14.72 1.23 -0.20
C LEU A 338 15.04 2.71 -0.43
N ASP A 339 16.28 3.02 -0.71
CA ASP A 339 16.70 4.31 -1.24
C ASP A 339 16.66 4.26 -2.78
N PRO A 340 15.70 4.93 -3.44
CA PRO A 340 15.57 4.85 -4.89
C PRO A 340 16.71 5.55 -5.65
N ALA A 341 17.44 6.46 -5.00
CA ALA A 341 18.56 7.16 -5.62
C ALA A 341 19.83 6.31 -5.72
N THR A 342 20.05 5.46 -4.73
CA THR A 342 21.25 4.60 -4.65
C THR A 342 20.97 3.14 -4.93
N GLY A 343 19.70 2.72 -4.85
CA GLY A 343 19.27 1.32 -4.89
C GLY A 343 19.62 0.53 -3.63
N ALA A 344 20.08 1.21 -2.57
CA ALA A 344 20.39 0.56 -1.30
C ALA A 344 19.11 0.08 -0.61
N GLU A 345 19.09 -1.17 -0.18
CA GLU A 345 17.97 -1.80 0.50
C GLU A 345 18.40 -2.23 1.91
N GLN A 346 17.61 -1.83 2.92
CA GLN A 346 17.77 -2.24 4.30
C GLN A 346 16.54 -3.04 4.73
N VAL A 347 16.73 -4.17 5.39
CA VAL A 347 15.67 -5.08 5.79
C VAL A 347 15.73 -5.32 7.29
N ALA A 348 14.62 -5.08 7.99
CA ALA A 348 14.47 -5.42 9.40
C ALA A 348 13.41 -6.52 9.59
N PRO A 349 13.68 -7.56 10.37
CA PRO A 349 12.69 -8.60 10.66
C PRO A 349 11.57 -8.05 11.55
N LEU A 350 10.36 -8.56 11.34
CA LEU A 350 9.18 -8.27 12.16
C LEU A 350 8.71 -9.55 12.86
N THR A 351 8.05 -9.38 14.00
CA THR A 351 7.47 -10.48 14.78
C THR A 351 6.11 -10.94 14.25
N ARG A 352 5.43 -10.05 13.50
CA ARG A 352 4.06 -10.26 12.99
C ARG A 352 3.95 -9.88 11.53
N ARG A 353 2.90 -10.37 10.88
CA ARG A 353 2.49 -9.97 9.53
C ARG A 353 1.80 -8.62 9.56
N HIS A 354 1.97 -7.84 8.48
CA HIS A 354 1.33 -6.54 8.31
C HIS A 354 0.83 -6.41 6.89
N GLU A 355 -0.24 -5.65 6.71
CA GLU A 355 -0.90 -5.52 5.42
C GLU A 355 -0.50 -4.26 4.67
N THR A 356 -0.62 -3.13 5.34
CA THR A 356 -0.34 -1.81 4.76
C THR A 356 0.71 -1.08 5.56
N VAL A 357 1.23 -0.02 4.97
CA VAL A 357 2.20 0.88 5.62
C VAL A 357 1.87 2.32 5.25
N THR A 358 2.02 3.21 6.22
CA THR A 358 2.05 4.65 5.98
C THR A 358 3.37 5.22 6.51
N ALA A 359 3.94 6.14 5.76
CA ALA A 359 5.09 6.89 6.22
C ALA A 359 4.62 8.14 6.98
N TRP A 360 5.33 8.49 8.02
CA TRP A 360 4.96 9.54 8.95
C TRP A 360 6.22 10.11 9.61
N THR A 361 6.20 11.37 9.97
CA THR A 361 7.26 11.93 10.83
C THR A 361 6.80 11.83 12.27
N ASP A 362 7.57 11.17 13.12
CA ASP A 362 7.24 11.10 14.54
C ASP A 362 7.39 12.49 15.19
N PRO A 363 6.33 13.12 15.68
CA PRO A 363 6.39 14.47 16.25
C PRO A 363 7.20 14.55 17.54
N ALA A 364 7.35 13.43 18.24
CA ALA A 364 8.14 13.39 19.49
C ALA A 364 9.65 13.43 19.23
N THR A 365 10.09 12.86 18.09
CA THR A 365 11.51 12.73 17.74
C THR A 365 11.91 13.56 16.52
N GLY A 366 10.96 14.00 15.70
CA GLY A 366 11.19 14.66 14.42
C GLY A 366 11.78 13.72 13.35
N ARG A 367 11.76 12.40 13.57
CA ARG A 367 12.37 11.42 12.68
C ARG A 367 11.37 10.84 11.70
N PRO A 368 11.82 10.57 10.45
CA PRO A 368 11.03 9.76 9.52
C PRO A 368 10.75 8.39 10.13
N SER A 369 9.49 8.00 10.14
CA SER A 369 9.00 6.76 10.70
C SER A 369 7.97 6.13 9.77
N ALA A 370 7.63 4.88 10.02
CA ALA A 370 6.54 4.19 9.35
C ALA A 370 5.63 3.51 10.37
N VAL A 371 4.35 3.42 10.03
CA VAL A 371 3.35 2.67 10.80
C VAL A 371 2.80 1.58 9.91
N LEU A 372 2.99 0.33 10.33
CA LEU A 372 2.60 -0.87 9.60
C LEU A 372 1.33 -1.44 10.25
N ALA A 373 0.22 -1.47 9.51
CA ALA A 373 -1.06 -1.96 10.01
C ALA A 373 -1.13 -3.49 10.03
N GLY A 374 -1.74 -4.06 11.07
CA GLY A 374 -1.92 -5.51 11.23
C GLY A 374 -2.80 -6.15 10.19
N GLY A 375 -3.77 -5.39 9.65
CA GLY A 375 -4.59 -5.76 8.51
C GLY A 375 -5.54 -6.92 8.74
N TYR A 376 -6.24 -7.27 7.66
CA TYR A 376 -7.22 -8.36 7.64
C TYR A 376 -6.90 -9.42 6.60
N THR A 377 -5.81 -9.34 5.90
CA THR A 377 -5.41 -10.33 4.92
C THR A 377 -4.67 -11.47 5.58
N GLN A 378 -4.85 -12.70 5.08
CA GLN A 378 -4.19 -13.89 5.58
C GLN A 378 -4.60 -14.33 7.01
N ALA A 379 -4.11 -15.51 7.38
CA ALA A 379 -4.51 -16.19 8.62
C ALA A 379 -3.98 -15.59 9.93
N GLU A 380 -3.13 -14.56 9.85
CA GLU A 380 -2.44 -13.99 11.03
C GLU A 380 -2.67 -12.49 11.22
N ALA A 381 -3.79 -11.96 10.68
CA ALA A 381 -4.23 -10.60 10.98
C ALA A 381 -4.37 -10.37 12.50
N TRP A 382 -4.02 -9.19 12.98
CA TRP A 382 -4.00 -8.90 14.41
C TRP A 382 -4.45 -7.47 14.74
N ASP A 383 -4.79 -7.26 16.03
CA ASP A 383 -5.33 -6.01 16.55
C ASP A 383 -4.22 -5.04 16.93
N GLY A 384 -3.49 -4.53 15.94
CA GLY A 384 -2.41 -3.59 16.22
C GLY A 384 -1.66 -3.11 14.98
N ALA A 385 -0.63 -2.34 15.25
CA ALA A 385 0.31 -1.85 14.27
C ALA A 385 1.74 -1.86 14.84
N THR A 386 2.73 -1.90 13.97
CA THR A 386 4.14 -1.74 14.34
C THR A 386 4.62 -0.37 13.86
N VAL A 387 5.21 0.39 14.75
CA VAL A 387 5.91 1.64 14.43
C VAL A 387 7.39 1.34 14.23
N VAL A 388 7.96 1.91 13.17
CA VAL A 388 9.35 1.71 12.76
C VAL A 388 10.04 3.06 12.64
N ASP A 389 11.16 3.27 13.33
CA ASP A 389 12.07 4.38 13.06
C ASP A 389 12.87 4.07 11.79
N LEU A 390 12.70 4.86 10.74
CA LEU A 390 13.35 4.60 9.46
C LEU A 390 14.85 4.92 9.44
N GLY A 391 15.38 5.55 10.48
CA GLY A 391 16.81 5.83 10.63
C GLY A 391 17.56 4.67 11.29
N THR A 392 16.98 4.06 12.33
CA THR A 392 17.61 3.00 13.12
C THR A 392 17.06 1.61 12.83
N LEU A 393 15.86 1.54 12.24
CA LEU A 393 15.04 0.32 12.08
C LEU A 393 14.58 -0.30 13.40
N ASP A 394 14.64 0.47 14.50
CA ASP A 394 14.03 0.05 15.75
C ASP A 394 12.50 0.01 15.62
N THR A 395 11.87 -0.99 16.22
CA THR A 395 10.44 -1.22 16.11
C THR A 395 9.77 -1.33 17.49
N TYR A 396 8.50 -0.94 17.55
CA TYR A 396 7.63 -1.27 18.68
C TYR A 396 6.18 -1.47 18.21
N GLU A 397 5.46 -2.33 18.94
CA GLU A 397 4.07 -2.63 18.65
C GLU A 397 3.13 -1.73 19.46
N ILE A 398 1.99 -1.36 18.87
CA ILE A 398 0.87 -0.67 19.51
C ILE A 398 -0.41 -1.45 19.29
N GLN A 399 -1.33 -1.40 20.26
CA GLN A 399 -2.61 -2.10 20.19
C GLN A 399 -3.68 -1.20 19.58
N ILE A 400 -4.28 -1.67 18.48
CA ILE A 400 -5.41 -1.02 17.78
C ILE A 400 -6.46 -2.11 17.56
N PRO A 401 -7.47 -2.25 18.43
CA PRO A 401 -8.52 -3.25 18.27
C PRO A 401 -9.31 -3.07 16.98
N GLY A 402 -9.88 -4.15 16.42
CA GLY A 402 -10.77 -4.09 15.25
C GLY A 402 -10.08 -4.33 13.90
N ARG A 403 -8.87 -4.89 13.89
CA ARG A 403 -8.11 -5.21 12.66
C ARG A 403 -7.82 -3.96 11.82
N PRO A 404 -6.85 -3.13 12.22
CA PRO A 404 -6.52 -1.91 11.48
C PRO A 404 -6.03 -2.26 10.07
N GLN A 405 -6.77 -1.85 9.02
CA GLN A 405 -6.45 -2.17 7.64
C GLN A 405 -5.60 -1.09 6.98
N VAL A 406 -6.02 0.16 7.09
CA VAL A 406 -5.27 1.31 6.56
C VAL A 406 -5.08 2.32 7.67
N VAL A 407 -3.86 2.82 7.81
CA VAL A 407 -3.50 3.87 8.76
C VAL A 407 -3.00 5.07 7.96
N VAL A 408 -3.45 6.27 8.32
CA VAL A 408 -2.99 7.53 7.72
C VAL A 408 -2.80 8.60 8.80
N PRO A 409 -1.96 9.61 8.59
CA PRO A 409 -1.86 10.74 9.53
C PRO A 409 -3.19 11.50 9.64
N LEU A 410 -3.58 11.86 10.87
CA LEU A 410 -4.67 12.81 11.11
C LEU A 410 -4.11 14.22 10.95
N PRO A 411 -4.57 15.01 9.95
CA PRO A 411 -4.07 16.36 9.76
C PRO A 411 -4.40 17.24 10.98
N GLU A 412 -3.49 18.11 11.33
CA GLU A 412 -3.79 19.14 12.32
C GLU A 412 -4.67 20.22 11.69
N GLY A 413 -5.68 20.64 12.41
CA GLY A 413 -6.55 21.73 11.98
C GLY A 413 -5.74 23.03 11.88
N PRO A 414 -6.21 24.03 11.11
CA PRO A 414 -5.59 25.34 11.12
C PRO A 414 -5.48 25.83 12.57
N ALA A 415 -4.31 26.29 12.93
CA ALA A 415 -4.09 26.86 14.28
C ALA A 415 -5.15 27.93 14.52
N ALA A 416 -5.91 27.77 15.62
CA ALA A 416 -7.02 28.65 16.01
C ALA A 416 -6.53 30.07 16.36
#